data_d08a986a4dcb36ec54f6a0df71414ea3
#
_entry.id   d08a986a4dcb36ec54f6a0df71414ea3
#
_cell.length_a   1.000
_cell.length_b   1.000
_cell.length_c   1.000
_cell.angle_alpha   90.00
_cell.angle_beta   90.00
_cell.angle_gamma   90.00
#
_symmetry.space_group_name_H-M   'P 1'
#
loop_
_entity.id
_entity.type
_entity.pdbx_description
1 polymer ?
#
loop_
_entity_poly.entity_id
_entity_poly.type
_entity_poly.pdbx_seq_one_letter_code
_entity_poly.pdbx_strand_id
1 'polypeptide(L)'
;NNINALNDKEKMDYMSKFGILFQNSALLDSLNIKENLKFASKQDSFNKVLDEVGLPNSILKKYPSELSVGMQKRVGLARAILKKPEVLILDEPTTGLDPIIARQINSLIKNLVKKSKITTITVTHDMESVYEFADYVAFLKNGIIEWYGKAKKINKSKNSSMINFIKGID
;
A
#
# COMPACT_ATOMS: atom_id res chain seq x y z
N ASN A 1 12.23 -9.56 18.70
CA ASN A 1 11.29 -10.33 19.54
C ASN A 1 10.47 -11.24 18.64
N ASN A 2 10.29 -12.50 19.08
CA ASN A 2 9.49 -13.47 18.32
C ASN A 2 7.99 -13.18 18.57
N ILE A 3 7.24 -12.83 17.51
CA ILE A 3 5.81 -12.52 17.57
C ILE A 3 4.98 -13.70 18.14
N ASN A 4 5.42 -14.93 17.89
CA ASN A 4 4.75 -16.12 18.40
C ASN A 4 4.82 -16.27 19.93
N ALA A 5 5.73 -15.54 20.59
CA ALA A 5 5.88 -15.53 22.05
C ALA A 5 5.02 -14.47 22.75
N LEU A 6 4.32 -13.61 21.98
CA LEU A 6 3.46 -12.55 22.52
C LEU A 6 2.10 -13.13 22.95
N ASN A 7 1.53 -12.61 24.03
CA ASN A 7 0.13 -12.87 24.38
C ASN A 7 -0.82 -12.11 23.44
N ASP A 8 -2.13 -12.40 23.50
CA ASP A 8 -3.10 -11.85 22.55
C ASP A 8 -3.20 -10.31 22.60
N LYS A 9 -3.09 -9.72 23.79
CA LYS A 9 -3.09 -8.26 23.95
C LYS A 9 -1.84 -7.63 23.30
N GLU A 10 -0.67 -8.19 23.56
CA GLU A 10 0.59 -7.75 22.96
C GLU A 10 0.58 -7.92 21.45
N LYS A 11 0.00 -9.00 20.92
CA LYS A 11 -0.22 -9.19 19.48
C LYS A 11 -1.11 -8.13 18.90
N MET A 12 -2.24 -7.80 19.56
CA MET A 12 -3.14 -6.74 19.09
C MET A 12 -2.45 -5.37 19.08
N ASP A 13 -1.71 -5.04 20.13
CA ASP A 13 -0.95 -3.79 20.21
C ASP A 13 0.12 -3.73 19.12
N TYR A 14 0.81 -4.84 18.88
CA TYR A 14 1.80 -4.94 17.81
C TYR A 14 1.16 -4.78 16.42
N MET A 15 0.06 -5.49 16.15
CA MET A 15 -0.67 -5.39 14.87
C MET A 15 -1.28 -4.01 14.64
N SER A 16 -1.61 -3.26 15.70
CA SER A 16 -2.13 -1.91 15.57
C SER A 16 -1.14 -0.92 14.96
N LYS A 17 0.15 -1.23 14.99
CA LYS A 17 1.24 -0.44 14.40
C LYS A 17 1.31 -0.54 12.89
N PHE A 18 0.59 -1.48 12.29
CA PHE A 18 0.59 -1.73 10.85
C PHE A 18 -0.66 -1.15 10.19
N GLY A 19 -0.45 -0.47 9.06
CA GLY A 19 -1.49 -0.19 8.08
C GLY A 19 -1.29 -1.10 6.88
N ILE A 20 -2.37 -1.66 6.34
CA ILE A 20 -2.27 -2.59 5.20
C ILE A 20 -3.23 -2.15 4.11
N LEU A 21 -2.71 -1.95 2.90
CA LEU A 21 -3.48 -1.87 1.67
C LEU A 21 -3.36 -3.22 0.96
N PHE A 22 -4.47 -3.95 0.91
CA PHE A 22 -4.56 -5.23 0.18
C PHE A 22 -4.74 -5.01 -1.33
N GLN A 23 -4.35 -5.98 -2.13
CA GLN A 23 -4.46 -5.95 -3.58
C GLN A 23 -5.86 -5.56 -4.07
N ASN A 24 -6.93 -6.08 -3.48
CA ASN A 24 -8.31 -5.77 -3.83
C ASN A 24 -8.94 -4.71 -2.91
N SER A 25 -8.11 -3.86 -2.26
CA SER A 25 -8.52 -2.84 -1.28
C SER A 25 -9.26 -3.39 -0.05
N ALA A 26 -9.74 -4.62 -0.07
CA ALA A 26 -10.49 -5.33 0.98
C ALA A 26 -11.60 -4.47 1.62
N LEU A 27 -12.34 -3.71 0.79
CA LEU A 27 -13.52 -2.99 1.22
C LEU A 27 -14.68 -3.97 1.39
N LEU A 28 -15.54 -3.71 2.36
CA LEU A 28 -16.75 -4.50 2.60
C LEU A 28 -17.88 -3.94 1.74
N ASP A 29 -18.34 -4.72 0.75
CA ASP A 29 -19.33 -4.29 -0.24
C ASP A 29 -20.71 -4.01 0.37
N SER A 30 -21.03 -4.65 1.50
CA SER A 30 -22.27 -4.44 2.23
C SER A 30 -22.31 -3.14 3.05
N LEU A 31 -21.18 -2.43 3.14
CA LEU A 31 -21.03 -1.21 3.93
C LEU A 31 -20.68 -0.02 3.04
N ASN A 32 -21.20 1.16 3.37
CA ASN A 32 -20.79 2.39 2.72
C ASN A 32 -19.34 2.77 3.10
N ILE A 33 -18.77 3.75 2.42
CA ILE A 33 -17.36 4.14 2.61
C ILE A 33 -17.11 4.68 4.03
N LYS A 34 -18.06 5.41 4.62
CA LYS A 34 -17.94 5.88 6.01
C LYS A 34 -17.82 4.71 6.99
N GLU A 35 -18.64 3.69 6.81
CA GLU A 35 -18.63 2.48 7.63
C GLU A 35 -17.33 1.68 7.42
N ASN A 36 -16.86 1.55 6.17
CA ASN A 36 -15.58 0.95 5.86
C ASN A 36 -14.40 1.64 6.56
N LEU A 37 -14.40 2.97 6.65
CA LEU A 37 -13.36 3.72 7.36
C LEU A 37 -13.48 3.57 8.88
N LYS A 38 -14.69 3.43 9.43
CA LYS A 38 -14.94 3.21 10.87
C LYS A 38 -14.33 1.92 11.40
N PHE A 39 -14.07 0.90 10.57
CA PHE A 39 -13.32 -0.29 10.98
C PHE A 39 -11.90 0.03 11.44
N ALA A 40 -11.27 1.02 10.83
CA ALA A 40 -9.92 1.41 11.22
C ALA A 40 -9.90 2.41 12.38
N SER A 41 -10.95 3.23 12.54
CA SER A 41 -10.98 4.25 13.59
C SER A 41 -12.41 4.65 13.93
N LYS A 42 -12.68 4.82 15.23
CA LYS A 42 -13.97 5.29 15.74
C LYS A 42 -14.18 6.81 15.57
N GLN A 43 -13.41 7.48 14.72
CA GLN A 43 -13.56 8.91 14.46
C GLN A 43 -14.92 9.23 13.82
N ASP A 44 -15.43 10.41 14.08
CA ASP A 44 -16.70 10.89 13.48
C ASP A 44 -16.47 11.60 12.14
N SER A 45 -15.26 12.13 11.91
CA SER A 45 -14.92 12.83 10.68
C SER A 45 -13.71 12.20 9.98
N PHE A 46 -13.86 11.99 8.67
CA PHE A 46 -12.84 11.43 7.79
C PHE A 46 -12.32 12.42 6.74
N ASN A 47 -12.74 13.70 6.83
CA ASN A 47 -12.41 14.72 5.84
C ASN A 47 -10.90 14.80 5.58
N LYS A 48 -10.12 14.90 6.66
CA LYS A 48 -8.67 15.03 6.55
C LYS A 48 -8.01 13.87 5.82
N VAL A 49 -8.38 12.63 6.14
CA VAL A 49 -7.78 11.46 5.48
C VAL A 49 -8.25 11.33 4.04
N LEU A 50 -9.49 11.72 3.73
CA LEU A 50 -9.99 11.73 2.35
C LEU A 50 -9.27 12.79 1.51
N ASP A 51 -9.03 13.98 2.05
CA ASP A 51 -8.23 15.02 1.40
C ASP A 51 -6.79 14.54 1.14
N GLU A 52 -6.18 13.83 2.11
CA GLU A 52 -4.84 13.26 1.98
C GLU A 52 -4.73 12.24 0.84
N VAL A 53 -5.81 11.50 0.53
CA VAL A 53 -5.85 10.54 -0.59
C VAL A 53 -6.53 11.11 -1.84
N GLY A 54 -6.87 12.39 -1.86
CA GLY A 54 -7.46 13.10 -3.00
C GLY A 54 -8.87 12.62 -3.36
N LEU A 55 -9.72 12.39 -2.35
CA LEU A 55 -11.10 11.99 -2.51
C LEU A 55 -12.07 13.01 -1.87
N PRO A 56 -13.19 13.33 -2.53
CA PRO A 56 -14.18 14.24 -1.98
C PRO A 56 -15.01 13.57 -0.87
N ASN A 57 -15.46 14.37 0.09
CA ASN A 57 -16.31 13.88 1.19
C ASN A 57 -17.66 13.28 0.75
N SER A 58 -18.12 13.64 -0.45
CA SER A 58 -19.37 13.10 -1.01
C SER A 58 -19.37 11.58 -1.17
N ILE A 59 -18.19 10.94 -1.24
CA ILE A 59 -18.10 9.48 -1.36
C ILE A 59 -18.47 8.73 -0.08
N LEU A 60 -18.48 9.40 1.08
CA LEU A 60 -18.74 8.74 2.37
C LEU A 60 -20.05 7.95 2.41
N LYS A 61 -21.06 8.40 1.65
CA LYS A 61 -22.39 7.74 1.57
C LYS A 61 -22.47 6.68 0.48
N LYS A 62 -21.44 6.57 -0.39
CA LYS A 62 -21.39 5.60 -1.48
C LYS A 62 -20.97 4.23 -0.99
N TYR A 63 -21.31 3.22 -1.75
CA TYR A 63 -20.83 1.84 -1.58
C TYR A 63 -19.61 1.58 -2.48
N PRO A 64 -18.76 0.58 -2.17
CA PRO A 64 -17.61 0.25 -2.98
C PRO A 64 -17.93 0.04 -4.47
N SER A 65 -19.05 -0.61 -4.79
CA SER A 65 -19.53 -0.85 -6.15
C SER A 65 -19.82 0.41 -6.97
N GLU A 66 -20.02 1.56 -6.32
CA GLU A 66 -20.25 2.86 -6.96
C GLU A 66 -18.95 3.63 -7.25
N LEU A 67 -17.80 3.08 -6.88
CA LEU A 67 -16.48 3.69 -7.01
C LEU A 67 -15.67 3.01 -8.11
N SER A 68 -14.88 3.78 -8.86
CA SER A 68 -13.85 3.21 -9.74
C SER A 68 -12.80 2.45 -8.93
N VAL A 69 -12.08 1.50 -9.57
CA VAL A 69 -11.01 0.74 -8.92
C VAL A 69 -9.97 1.65 -8.29
N GLY A 70 -9.56 2.72 -8.98
CA GLY A 70 -8.63 3.71 -8.44
C GLY A 70 -9.16 4.46 -7.21
N MET A 71 -10.46 4.77 -7.16
CA MET A 71 -11.09 5.34 -5.97
C MET A 71 -11.13 4.32 -4.81
N GLN A 72 -11.44 3.06 -5.09
CA GLN A 72 -11.42 1.99 -4.08
C GLN A 72 -10.02 1.81 -3.49
N LYS A 73 -8.96 1.86 -4.32
CA LYS A 73 -7.56 1.85 -3.87
C LYS A 73 -7.25 3.02 -2.93
N ARG A 74 -7.70 4.23 -3.28
CA ARG A 74 -7.52 5.43 -2.44
C ARG A 74 -8.28 5.32 -1.10
N VAL A 75 -9.49 4.74 -1.09
CA VAL A 75 -10.23 4.46 0.16
C VAL A 75 -9.49 3.42 1.00
N GLY A 76 -9.01 2.33 0.39
CA GLY A 76 -8.19 1.32 1.07
C GLY A 76 -6.93 1.93 1.70
N LEU A 77 -6.25 2.83 0.97
CA LEU A 77 -5.09 3.57 1.46
C LEU A 77 -5.47 4.51 2.62
N ALA A 78 -6.58 5.25 2.50
CA ALA A 78 -7.11 6.09 3.58
C ALA A 78 -7.33 5.26 4.85
N ARG A 79 -7.97 4.09 4.72
CA ARG A 79 -8.20 3.17 5.84
C ARG A 79 -6.88 2.68 6.45
N ALA A 80 -5.87 2.37 5.63
CA ALA A 80 -4.58 1.90 6.09
C ALA A 80 -3.81 2.96 6.90
N ILE A 81 -3.89 4.25 6.53
CA ILE A 81 -3.15 5.33 7.19
C ILE A 81 -3.94 6.01 8.33
N LEU A 82 -5.23 5.71 8.47
CA LEU A 82 -6.13 6.42 9.39
C LEU A 82 -5.69 6.33 10.86
N LYS A 83 -5.08 5.21 11.26
CA LYS A 83 -4.52 5.00 12.62
C LYS A 83 -3.10 5.55 12.79
N LYS A 84 -2.53 6.20 11.78
CA LYS A 84 -1.15 6.68 11.78
C LYS A 84 -0.16 5.55 12.10
N PRO A 85 -0.11 4.49 11.29
CA PRO A 85 0.72 3.33 11.55
C PRO A 85 2.21 3.68 11.53
N GLU A 86 3.03 2.88 12.24
CA GLU A 86 4.49 2.97 12.16
C GLU A 86 5.02 2.33 10.86
N VAL A 87 4.32 1.29 10.38
CA VAL A 87 4.67 0.55 9.16
C VAL A 87 3.44 0.45 8.25
N LEU A 88 3.62 0.79 6.98
CA LEU A 88 2.62 0.67 5.93
C LEU A 88 3.01 -0.47 4.97
N ILE A 89 2.14 -1.46 4.85
CA ILE A 89 2.30 -2.57 3.91
C ILE A 89 1.36 -2.33 2.74
N LEU A 90 1.90 -2.33 1.53
CA LEU A 90 1.17 -2.15 0.28
C LEU A 90 1.33 -3.41 -0.57
N ASP A 91 0.23 -4.11 -0.78
CA ASP A 91 0.19 -5.31 -1.60
C ASP A 91 -0.39 -4.96 -2.97
N GLU A 92 0.46 -4.96 -4.00
CA GLU A 92 0.12 -4.66 -5.39
C GLU A 92 -0.76 -3.40 -5.55
N PRO A 93 -0.31 -2.22 -5.09
CA PRO A 93 -1.14 -1.02 -4.99
C PRO A 93 -1.67 -0.51 -6.34
N THR A 94 -0.98 -0.81 -7.44
CA THR A 94 -1.30 -0.33 -8.79
C THR A 94 -1.91 -1.40 -9.71
N THR A 95 -1.97 -2.65 -9.27
CA THR A 95 -2.51 -3.74 -10.08
C THR A 95 -3.99 -3.52 -10.41
N GLY A 96 -4.34 -3.75 -11.68
CA GLY A 96 -5.70 -3.57 -12.20
C GLY A 96 -6.05 -2.11 -12.56
N LEU A 97 -5.08 -1.20 -12.54
CA LEU A 97 -5.26 0.20 -12.95
C LEU A 97 -4.67 0.44 -14.33
N ASP A 98 -5.26 1.40 -15.06
CA ASP A 98 -4.61 1.94 -16.24
C ASP A 98 -3.33 2.73 -15.88
N PRO A 99 -2.39 2.91 -16.82
CA PRO A 99 -1.09 3.54 -16.53
C PRO A 99 -1.18 4.96 -15.95
N ILE A 100 -2.21 5.73 -16.31
CA ILE A 100 -2.37 7.11 -15.82
C ILE A 100 -2.77 7.10 -14.35
N ILE A 101 -3.77 6.28 -14.00
CA ILE A 101 -4.24 6.15 -12.62
C ILE A 101 -3.17 5.47 -11.75
N ALA A 102 -2.44 4.47 -12.27
CA ALA A 102 -1.33 3.84 -11.58
C ALA A 102 -0.26 4.87 -11.15
N ARG A 103 0.17 5.74 -12.06
CA ARG A 103 1.10 6.85 -11.73
C ARG A 103 0.54 7.80 -10.68
N GLN A 104 -0.75 8.12 -10.73
CA GLN A 104 -1.37 8.96 -9.71
C GLN A 104 -1.34 8.29 -8.33
N ILE A 105 -1.58 6.98 -8.25
CA ILE A 105 -1.49 6.21 -7.00
C ILE A 105 -0.05 6.17 -6.49
N ASN A 106 0.93 5.93 -7.38
CA ASN A 106 2.35 5.95 -7.00
C ASN A 106 2.79 7.31 -6.44
N SER A 107 2.43 8.40 -7.13
CA SER A 107 2.73 9.75 -6.66
C SER A 107 2.04 10.07 -5.33
N LEU A 108 0.81 9.60 -5.13
CA LEU A 108 0.08 9.71 -3.87
C LEU A 108 0.82 8.98 -2.74
N ILE A 109 1.18 7.72 -2.96
CA ILE A 109 1.94 6.90 -1.97
C ILE A 109 3.26 7.59 -1.62
N LYS A 110 4.04 8.01 -2.62
CA LYS A 110 5.30 8.72 -2.43
C LYS A 110 5.16 9.96 -1.54
N ASN A 111 4.13 10.78 -1.81
CA ASN A 111 3.87 11.98 -1.04
C ASN A 111 3.46 11.68 0.40
N LEU A 112 2.59 10.68 0.61
CA LEU A 112 2.15 10.24 1.92
C LEU A 112 3.32 9.72 2.76
N VAL A 113 4.13 8.83 2.19
CA VAL A 113 5.31 8.25 2.86
C VAL A 113 6.30 9.34 3.24
N LYS A 114 6.62 10.25 2.32
CA LYS A 114 7.53 11.37 2.57
C LYS A 114 7.03 12.31 3.66
N LYS A 115 5.73 12.66 3.62
CA LYS A 115 5.10 13.58 4.59
C LYS A 115 5.03 12.97 5.98
N SER A 116 4.65 11.70 6.07
CA SER A 116 4.38 11.03 7.35
C SER A 116 5.61 10.32 7.93
N LYS A 117 6.70 10.18 7.15
CA LYS A 117 7.92 9.43 7.53
C LYS A 117 7.63 7.99 7.96
N ILE A 118 6.60 7.38 7.39
CA ILE A 118 6.19 6.00 7.67
C ILE A 118 7.16 5.04 6.98
N THR A 119 7.62 4.01 7.67
CA THR A 119 8.33 2.90 7.05
C THR A 119 7.36 2.13 6.15
N THR A 120 7.71 1.94 4.88
CA THR A 120 6.80 1.32 3.92
C THR A 120 7.43 0.09 3.30
N ILE A 121 6.65 -0.99 3.22
CA ILE A 121 6.98 -2.22 2.51
C ILE A 121 5.96 -2.36 1.38
N THR A 122 6.43 -2.39 0.13
CA THR A 122 5.57 -2.57 -1.04
C THR A 122 5.92 -3.89 -1.71
N VAL A 123 4.95 -4.76 -1.88
CA VAL A 123 5.04 -5.93 -2.75
C VAL A 123 4.50 -5.53 -4.11
N THR A 124 5.29 -5.67 -5.16
CA THR A 124 4.86 -5.30 -6.52
C THR A 124 5.73 -5.96 -7.57
N HIS A 125 5.17 -6.21 -8.74
CA HIS A 125 5.87 -6.53 -9.97
C HIS A 125 6.02 -5.30 -10.90
N ASP A 126 5.45 -4.15 -10.52
CA ASP A 126 5.51 -2.92 -11.29
C ASP A 126 6.83 -2.18 -11.06
N MET A 127 7.70 -2.20 -12.04
CA MET A 127 9.00 -1.54 -11.98
C MET A 127 8.91 -0.01 -11.97
N GLU A 128 7.84 0.59 -12.54
CA GLU A 128 7.63 2.05 -12.44
C GLU A 128 7.48 2.46 -10.97
N SER A 129 6.67 1.72 -10.19
CA SER A 129 6.52 1.93 -8.74
C SER A 129 7.87 1.84 -8.01
N VAL A 130 8.68 0.83 -8.34
CA VAL A 130 10.00 0.64 -7.74
C VAL A 130 10.91 1.83 -8.00
N TYR A 131 10.99 2.31 -9.25
CA TYR A 131 11.85 3.46 -9.61
C TYR A 131 11.34 4.78 -9.02
N GLU A 132 10.03 4.91 -8.82
CA GLU A 132 9.45 6.18 -8.38
C GLU A 132 9.68 6.45 -6.88
N PHE A 133 9.55 5.46 -6.01
CA PHE A 133 9.55 5.72 -4.57
C PHE A 133 10.33 4.72 -3.70
N ALA A 134 10.90 3.63 -4.25
CA ALA A 134 11.64 2.69 -3.42
C ALA A 134 13.06 3.17 -3.09
N ASP A 135 13.45 3.07 -1.83
CA ASP A 135 14.84 3.28 -1.39
C ASP A 135 15.66 2.00 -1.57
N TYR A 136 15.09 0.87 -1.17
CA TYR A 136 15.69 -0.46 -1.23
C TYR A 136 14.75 -1.45 -1.92
N VAL A 137 15.32 -2.46 -2.54
CA VAL A 137 14.59 -3.53 -3.21
C VAL A 137 15.14 -4.87 -2.79
N ALA A 138 14.22 -5.79 -2.50
CA ALA A 138 14.50 -7.21 -2.33
C ALA A 138 13.83 -7.96 -3.50
N PHE A 139 14.60 -8.61 -4.35
CA PHE A 139 14.10 -9.46 -5.42
C PHE A 139 13.92 -10.88 -4.90
N LEU A 140 12.65 -11.29 -4.83
CA LEU A 140 12.24 -12.60 -4.31
C LEU A 140 11.93 -13.54 -5.48
N LYS A 141 12.56 -14.71 -5.51
CA LYS A 141 12.27 -15.78 -6.46
C LYS A 141 12.35 -17.13 -5.77
N ASN A 142 11.38 -18.01 -6.02
CA ASN A 142 11.32 -19.35 -5.43
C ASN A 142 11.48 -19.39 -3.89
N GLY A 143 10.89 -18.39 -3.20
CA GLY A 143 10.97 -18.29 -1.74
C GLY A 143 12.32 -17.76 -1.20
N ILE A 144 13.24 -17.35 -2.06
CA ILE A 144 14.59 -16.89 -1.70
C ILE A 144 14.78 -15.45 -2.16
N ILE A 145 15.42 -14.63 -1.33
CA ILE A 145 15.87 -13.29 -1.75
C ILE A 145 17.16 -13.47 -2.56
N GLU A 146 17.04 -13.44 -3.90
CA GLU A 146 18.17 -13.57 -4.80
C GLU A 146 19.01 -12.29 -4.93
N TRP A 147 18.40 -11.14 -4.66
CA TRP A 147 19.10 -9.86 -4.65
C TRP A 147 18.47 -8.90 -3.63
N TYR A 148 19.34 -8.10 -3.01
CA TYR A 148 18.95 -7.01 -2.11
C TYR A 148 19.88 -5.82 -2.28
N GLY A 149 19.33 -4.61 -2.36
CA GLY A 149 20.15 -3.41 -2.48
C GLY A 149 19.33 -2.13 -2.68
N LYS A 150 20.07 -1.02 -2.85
CA LYS A 150 19.45 0.29 -3.15
C LYS A 150 18.76 0.24 -4.52
N ALA A 151 17.55 0.78 -4.65
CA ALA A 151 16.80 0.83 -5.90
C ALA A 151 17.62 1.44 -7.06
N LYS A 152 18.41 2.49 -6.80
CA LYS A 152 19.31 3.12 -7.79
C LYS A 152 20.41 2.19 -8.35
N LYS A 153 20.65 1.03 -7.71
CA LYS A 153 21.65 0.05 -8.15
C LYS A 153 21.04 -1.11 -8.93
N ILE A 154 19.73 -1.20 -9.06
CA ILE A 154 19.03 -2.28 -9.75
C ILE A 154 19.62 -2.53 -11.15
N ASN A 155 19.71 -1.49 -11.99
CA ASN A 155 20.19 -1.58 -13.37
C ASN A 155 21.69 -1.92 -13.48
N LYS A 156 22.43 -1.92 -12.37
CA LYS A 156 23.84 -2.32 -12.29
C LYS A 156 24.01 -3.72 -11.69
N SER A 157 22.90 -4.40 -11.39
CA SER A 157 22.95 -5.78 -10.88
C SER A 157 23.53 -6.72 -11.91
N LYS A 158 24.26 -7.73 -11.43
CA LYS A 158 24.73 -8.87 -12.23
C LYS A 158 23.83 -10.10 -12.07
N ASN A 159 22.75 -10.00 -11.29
CA ASN A 159 21.80 -11.10 -11.12
C ASN A 159 20.97 -11.27 -12.40
N SER A 160 21.15 -12.39 -13.10
CA SER A 160 20.49 -12.66 -14.39
C SER A 160 18.98 -12.78 -14.25
N SER A 161 18.49 -13.44 -13.19
CA SER A 161 17.05 -13.58 -12.93
C SER A 161 16.36 -12.23 -12.79
N MET A 162 16.99 -11.31 -12.03
CA MET A 162 16.44 -9.96 -11.85
C MET A 162 16.51 -9.15 -13.15
N ILE A 163 17.58 -9.27 -13.92
CA ILE A 163 17.69 -8.58 -15.22
C ILE A 163 16.61 -9.06 -16.18
N ASN A 164 16.36 -10.36 -16.23
CA ASN A 164 15.31 -10.95 -17.06
C ASN A 164 13.93 -10.45 -16.62
N PHE A 165 13.65 -10.46 -15.32
CA PHE A 165 12.41 -9.94 -14.76
C PHE A 165 12.16 -8.47 -15.16
N ILE A 166 13.18 -7.61 -15.03
CA ILE A 166 13.07 -6.18 -15.39
C ILE A 166 12.80 -6.00 -16.90
N LYS A 167 13.37 -6.89 -17.73
CA LYS A 167 13.20 -6.85 -19.20
C LYS A 167 11.92 -7.54 -19.68
N GLY A 168 11.15 -8.17 -18.78
CA GLY A 168 10.00 -8.99 -19.15
C GLY A 168 10.37 -10.22 -19.97
N ILE A 169 11.53 -10.82 -19.69
CA ILE A 169 12.05 -12.03 -20.36
C ILE A 169 12.02 -13.15 -19.32
N ASP A 170 11.31 -14.27 -19.64
CA ASP A 170 11.26 -15.49 -18.83
C ASP A 170 12.56 -16.30 -18.91
#